data_06d395e5f121550e199965b4ed1a8e54
#
_entry.id   06d395e5f121550e199965b4ed1a8e54
#
_cell.length_a   1.000
_cell.length_b   1.000
_cell.length_c   1.000
_cell.angle_alpha   90.00
_cell.angle_beta   90.00
_cell.angle_gamma   90.00
#
_symmetry.space_group_name_H-M   'P 1'
#
loop_
_entity.id
_entity.type
_entity.pdbx_description
1 polymer ?
#
loop_
_entity_poly.entity_id
_entity_poly.type
_entity_poly.pdbx_seq_one_letter_code
_entity_poly.pdbx_strand_id
1 'polypeptide(L)'
;LAVNQKYLHVLFSHSTEHYMRVYAIVKRGGKKTNKALDNIGFIAHCPNCLHRETTYGFAPKIPHTCPECGGEYDVAGPLWLGKIWDKEFIYNTMELVKNLNLNKKDDLMSLFEKCYMEADGPVTFYDIHKICKKLKISSPKINDVMDEIRNRGYFISRTHFKLTGMRTDMP
;
A
#
# COMPACT_ATOMS: atom_id res chain seq x y z
N LEU A 1 17.48 -10.02 -11.00
CA LEU A 1 17.59 -10.93 -9.85
C LEU A 1 17.05 -12.33 -10.22
N ALA A 2 15.85 -12.44 -10.81
CA ALA A 2 15.19 -13.72 -11.10
C ALA A 2 16.02 -14.63 -12.01
N VAL A 3 16.65 -14.10 -13.06
CA VAL A 3 17.55 -14.85 -13.96
C VAL A 3 18.67 -15.59 -13.19
N ASN A 4 19.12 -15.03 -12.07
CA ASN A 4 20.15 -15.61 -11.22
C ASN A 4 19.55 -16.37 -10.01
N GLN A 5 18.30 -16.79 -10.08
CA GLN A 5 17.58 -17.47 -9.00
C GLN A 5 17.63 -16.71 -7.65
N LYS A 6 17.60 -15.38 -7.71
CA LYS A 6 17.60 -14.50 -6.54
C LYS A 6 16.29 -13.74 -6.45
N TYR A 7 15.82 -13.50 -5.23
CA TYR A 7 14.63 -12.71 -4.94
C TYR A 7 14.92 -11.69 -3.85
N LEU A 8 14.09 -10.65 -3.80
CA LEU A 8 14.10 -9.69 -2.71
C LEU A 8 13.13 -10.15 -1.61
N HIS A 9 13.64 -10.19 -0.39
CA HIS A 9 12.83 -10.23 0.81
C HIS A 9 12.73 -8.80 1.33
N VAL A 10 11.61 -8.13 1.05
CA VAL A 10 11.40 -6.75 1.43
C VAL A 10 11.13 -6.69 2.93
N LEU A 11 11.90 -5.88 3.64
CA LEU A 11 11.76 -5.65 5.07
C LEU A 11 10.91 -4.42 5.36
N PHE A 12 11.21 -3.33 4.65
CA PHE A 12 10.56 -2.04 4.87
C PHE A 12 10.62 -1.18 3.61
N SER A 13 9.52 -0.54 3.28
CA SER A 13 9.46 0.46 2.21
C SER A 13 8.66 1.66 2.66
N HIS A 14 9.12 2.85 2.34
CA HIS A 14 8.40 4.07 2.65
C HIS A 14 8.60 5.15 1.60
N SER A 15 7.62 6.05 1.53
CA SER A 15 7.69 7.29 0.76
C SER A 15 7.67 8.46 1.75
N THR A 16 8.72 9.27 1.74
CA THR A 16 8.86 10.40 2.65
C THR A 16 9.44 11.57 1.88
N GLU A 17 8.80 12.73 1.98
CA GLU A 17 9.20 13.95 1.26
C GLU A 17 9.33 13.73 -0.26
N HIS A 18 10.55 13.72 -0.77
CA HIS A 18 10.83 13.66 -2.22
C HIS A 18 11.42 12.33 -2.68
N TYR A 19 11.46 11.30 -1.81
CA TYR A 19 12.06 10.02 -2.16
C TYR A 19 11.28 8.83 -1.65
N MET A 20 11.46 7.71 -2.33
CA MET A 20 11.02 6.39 -1.91
C MET A 20 12.23 5.54 -1.55
N ARG A 21 12.16 4.81 -0.44
CA ARG A 21 13.22 3.88 -0.01
C ARG A 21 12.66 2.48 0.17
N VAL A 22 13.45 1.51 -0.25
CA VAL A 22 13.17 0.08 -0.06
C VAL A 22 14.36 -0.55 0.62
N TYR A 23 14.12 -1.16 1.76
CA TYR A 23 15.09 -1.97 2.50
C TYR A 23 14.74 -3.44 2.28
N ALA A 24 15.67 -4.20 1.73
CA ALA A 24 15.44 -5.59 1.39
C ALA A 24 16.70 -6.42 1.48
N ILE A 25 16.54 -7.71 1.75
CA ILE A 25 17.62 -8.69 1.71
C ILE A 25 17.53 -9.46 0.39
N VAL A 26 18.65 -9.56 -0.32
CA VAL A 26 18.76 -10.43 -1.50
C VAL A 26 19.01 -11.87 -1.01
N LYS A 27 18.06 -12.75 -1.32
CA LYS A 27 18.15 -14.18 -0.99
C LYS A 27 18.23 -15.03 -2.27
N ARG A 28 18.84 -16.21 -2.18
CA ARG A 28 18.93 -17.18 -3.28
C ARG A 28 17.90 -18.30 -3.08
N GLY A 29 17.27 -18.76 -4.17
CA GLY A 29 16.35 -19.89 -4.15
C GLY A 29 15.36 -19.87 -5.31
N GLY A 30 15.50 -20.81 -6.26
CA GLY A 30 14.69 -20.83 -7.49
C GLY A 30 13.18 -20.87 -7.25
N LYS A 31 12.69 -21.77 -6.39
CA LYS A 31 11.25 -21.85 -6.05
C LYS A 31 10.71 -20.54 -5.45
N LYS A 32 11.48 -19.91 -4.54
CA LYS A 32 11.09 -18.64 -3.91
C LYS A 32 11.18 -17.48 -4.89
N THR A 33 12.11 -17.53 -5.83
CA THR A 33 12.20 -16.55 -6.92
C THR A 33 10.95 -16.60 -7.80
N ASN A 34 10.54 -17.80 -8.23
CA ASN A 34 9.33 -17.97 -9.03
C ASN A 34 8.09 -17.45 -8.28
N LYS A 35 7.94 -17.85 -7.01
CA LYS A 35 6.85 -17.34 -6.16
C LYS A 35 6.87 -15.82 -5.98
N ALA A 36 8.05 -15.20 -5.97
CA ALA A 36 8.16 -13.74 -5.92
C ALA A 36 7.62 -13.09 -7.20
N LEU A 37 7.81 -13.73 -8.36
CA LEU A 37 7.28 -13.23 -9.63
C LEU A 37 5.75 -13.27 -9.70
N ASP A 38 5.08 -14.15 -8.95
CA ASP A 38 3.62 -14.21 -8.84
C ASP A 38 3.02 -12.91 -8.24
N ASN A 39 3.84 -12.10 -7.56
CA ASN A 39 3.41 -10.81 -7.03
C ASN A 39 3.57 -9.64 -8.01
N ILE A 40 3.99 -9.89 -9.24
CA ILE A 40 3.98 -8.87 -10.28
C ILE A 40 2.58 -8.78 -10.88
N GLY A 41 2.11 -7.56 -11.11
CA GLY A 41 0.79 -7.36 -11.70
C GLY A 41 0.50 -5.91 -12.07
N PHE A 42 -0.76 -5.61 -12.21
CA PHE A 42 -1.25 -4.32 -12.68
C PHE A 42 -2.39 -3.83 -11.78
N ILE A 43 -2.53 -2.52 -11.71
CA ILE A 43 -3.64 -1.86 -11.04
C ILE A 43 -4.41 -1.08 -12.10
N ALA A 44 -5.68 -1.42 -12.28
CA ALA A 44 -6.63 -0.64 -13.06
C ALA A 44 -7.39 0.31 -12.12
N HIS A 45 -7.42 1.58 -12.43
CA HIS A 45 -8.09 2.62 -11.67
C HIS A 45 -9.06 3.39 -12.55
N CYS A 46 -10.32 3.44 -12.17
CA CYS A 46 -11.31 4.26 -12.85
C CYS A 46 -11.31 5.69 -12.29
N PRO A 47 -10.88 6.71 -13.06
CA PRO A 47 -10.91 8.09 -12.58
C PRO A 47 -12.34 8.61 -12.42
N ASN A 48 -13.31 7.96 -13.08
CA ASN A 48 -14.70 8.35 -13.05
C ASN A 48 -15.44 7.91 -11.77
N CYS A 49 -15.32 6.67 -11.29
CA CYS A 49 -16.00 6.20 -10.06
C CYS A 49 -15.04 5.84 -8.92
N LEU A 50 -13.73 5.95 -9.13
CA LEU A 50 -12.65 5.59 -8.21
C LEU A 50 -12.55 4.08 -7.92
N HIS A 51 -13.29 3.25 -8.66
CA HIS A 51 -13.16 1.80 -8.60
C HIS A 51 -11.75 1.35 -8.98
N ARG A 52 -11.27 0.28 -8.34
CA ARG A 52 -9.92 -0.25 -8.54
C ARG A 52 -9.93 -1.75 -8.58
N GLU A 53 -9.16 -2.29 -9.51
CA GLU A 53 -8.91 -3.71 -9.62
C GLU A 53 -7.41 -3.98 -9.66
N THR A 54 -7.01 -5.12 -9.09
CA THR A 54 -5.63 -5.61 -9.18
C THR A 54 -5.63 -6.92 -9.95
N THR A 55 -4.74 -7.04 -10.93
CA THR A 55 -4.60 -8.25 -11.73
C THR A 55 -3.16 -8.69 -11.74
N TYR A 56 -2.91 -9.95 -11.36
CA TYR A 56 -1.56 -10.51 -11.27
C TYR A 56 -1.11 -11.13 -12.61
N GLY A 57 0.19 -11.14 -12.82
CA GLY A 57 0.84 -11.69 -14.01
C GLY A 57 1.56 -10.64 -14.85
N PHE A 58 2.37 -11.11 -15.81
CA PHE A 58 3.18 -10.23 -16.67
C PHE A 58 2.40 -9.66 -17.87
N ALA A 59 1.37 -10.34 -18.32
CA ALA A 59 0.54 -9.92 -19.44
C ALA A 59 -0.93 -10.33 -19.22
N PRO A 60 -1.57 -9.87 -18.13
CA PRO A 60 -2.95 -10.21 -17.87
C PRO A 60 -3.89 -9.50 -18.85
N LYS A 61 -5.05 -10.07 -19.06
CA LYS A 61 -6.13 -9.37 -19.75
C LYS A 61 -6.76 -8.40 -18.75
N ILE A 62 -6.58 -7.11 -19.00
CA ILE A 62 -7.18 -6.04 -18.20
C ILE A 62 -8.36 -5.46 -18.99
N PRO A 63 -9.57 -5.36 -18.40
CA PRO A 63 -10.68 -4.71 -19.06
C PRO A 63 -10.36 -3.24 -19.40
N HIS A 64 -10.78 -2.75 -20.53
CA HIS A 64 -10.63 -1.33 -20.89
C HIS A 64 -11.65 -0.44 -20.16
N THR A 65 -12.80 -1.01 -19.81
CA THR A 65 -13.92 -0.28 -19.22
C THR A 65 -14.23 -0.77 -17.82
N CYS A 66 -14.54 0.16 -16.94
CA CYS A 66 -14.93 -0.09 -15.57
C CYS A 66 -16.31 -0.78 -15.51
N PRO A 67 -16.47 -1.91 -14.81
CA PRO A 67 -17.74 -2.60 -14.68
C PRO A 67 -18.79 -1.79 -13.89
N GLU A 68 -18.34 -0.88 -13.00
CA GLU A 68 -19.23 -0.10 -12.14
C GLU A 68 -19.87 1.10 -12.84
N CYS A 69 -19.17 1.74 -13.78
CA CYS A 69 -19.67 2.98 -14.39
C CYS A 69 -19.46 3.08 -15.91
N GLY A 70 -18.87 2.08 -16.54
CA GLY A 70 -18.56 2.09 -17.98
C GLY A 70 -17.43 3.06 -18.39
N GLY A 71 -16.80 3.77 -17.45
CA GLY A 71 -15.69 4.67 -17.74
C GLY A 71 -14.40 3.92 -18.10
N GLU A 72 -13.47 4.59 -18.77
CA GLU A 72 -12.17 4.00 -19.09
C GLU A 72 -11.27 3.87 -17.85
N TYR A 73 -10.46 2.82 -17.83
CA TYR A 73 -9.45 2.59 -16.81
C TYR A 73 -8.11 3.23 -17.15
N ASP A 74 -7.52 3.89 -16.15
CA ASP A 74 -6.09 4.16 -16.12
C ASP A 74 -5.38 2.91 -15.58
N VAL A 75 -4.41 2.38 -16.33
CA VAL A 75 -3.69 1.16 -15.95
C VAL A 75 -2.24 1.48 -15.61
N ALA A 76 -1.82 1.04 -14.42
CA ALA A 76 -0.45 1.12 -13.96
C ALA A 76 0.16 -0.29 -13.81
N GLY A 77 1.35 -0.49 -14.38
CA GLY A 77 2.08 -1.76 -14.29
C GLY A 77 3.11 -1.97 -15.40
N PRO A 78 3.91 -3.02 -15.31
CA PRO A 78 3.92 -4.01 -14.23
C PRO A 78 4.45 -3.43 -12.90
N LEU A 79 3.77 -3.73 -11.80
CA LEU A 79 4.09 -3.30 -10.45
C LEU A 79 4.29 -4.50 -9.52
N TRP A 80 5.02 -4.28 -8.41
CA TRP A 80 5.04 -5.20 -7.28
C TRP A 80 3.77 -5.02 -6.45
N LEU A 81 2.93 -6.06 -6.39
CA LEU A 81 1.68 -6.09 -5.61
C LEU A 81 1.80 -6.92 -4.33
N GLY A 82 3.00 -7.44 -4.04
CA GLY A 82 3.27 -8.20 -2.82
C GLY A 82 3.52 -7.29 -1.61
N LYS A 83 3.74 -7.92 -0.46
CA LYS A 83 4.06 -7.20 0.77
C LYS A 83 5.33 -6.37 0.62
N ILE A 84 5.28 -5.14 1.13
CA ILE A 84 6.39 -4.17 1.15
C ILE A 84 6.82 -3.84 2.58
N TRP A 85 6.21 -4.50 3.57
CA TRP A 85 6.51 -4.39 4.99
C TRP A 85 6.58 -5.77 5.64
N ASP A 86 7.61 -5.98 6.44
CA ASP A 86 7.74 -7.08 7.39
C ASP A 86 7.41 -6.54 8.78
N LYS A 87 6.28 -6.95 9.33
CA LYS A 87 5.77 -6.43 10.63
C LYS A 87 6.71 -6.76 11.77
N GLU A 88 7.34 -7.94 11.76
CA GLU A 88 8.30 -8.33 12.78
C GLU A 88 9.54 -7.43 12.73
N PHE A 89 10.06 -7.17 11.53
CA PHE A 89 11.16 -6.23 11.35
C PHE A 89 10.82 -4.83 11.84
N ILE A 90 9.63 -4.30 11.51
CA ILE A 90 9.19 -2.98 11.94
C ILE A 90 9.08 -2.93 13.48
N TYR A 91 8.43 -3.93 14.08
CA TYR A 91 8.26 -4.01 15.52
C TYR A 91 9.60 -4.03 16.26
N ASN A 92 10.51 -4.91 15.85
CA ASN A 92 11.85 -5.01 16.44
C ASN A 92 12.63 -3.72 16.26
N THR A 93 12.48 -3.04 15.13
CA THR A 93 13.13 -1.76 14.88
C THR A 93 12.58 -0.66 15.80
N MET A 94 11.27 -0.61 16.02
CA MET A 94 10.65 0.34 16.96
C MET A 94 11.19 0.13 18.39
N GLU A 95 11.29 -1.13 18.83
CA GLU A 95 11.83 -1.45 20.16
C GLU A 95 13.31 -0.99 20.30
N LEU A 96 14.12 -1.14 19.26
CA LEU A 96 15.49 -0.63 19.26
C LEU A 96 15.51 0.91 19.32
N VAL A 97 14.71 1.57 18.49
CA VAL A 97 14.65 3.04 18.42
C VAL A 97 14.22 3.67 19.74
N LYS A 98 13.33 3.03 20.52
CA LYS A 98 12.93 3.50 21.85
C LYS A 98 14.11 3.72 22.80
N ASN A 99 15.17 2.93 22.66
CA ASN A 99 16.36 2.96 23.52
C ASN A 99 17.51 3.82 22.98
N LEU A 100 17.32 4.39 21.78
CA LEU A 100 18.35 5.23 21.14
C LEU A 100 18.06 6.71 21.36
N ASN A 101 19.11 7.50 21.50
CA ASN A 101 19.02 8.96 21.49
C ASN A 101 19.22 9.46 20.05
N LEU A 102 18.12 9.66 19.35
CA LEU A 102 18.11 10.07 17.94
C LEU A 102 17.43 11.42 17.77
N ASN A 103 18.01 12.25 16.91
CA ASN A 103 17.32 13.42 16.42
C ASN A 103 16.05 12.97 15.64
N LYS A 104 14.92 13.67 15.83
CA LYS A 104 13.64 13.35 15.20
C LYS A 104 13.13 11.92 15.49
N LYS A 105 13.39 11.43 16.69
CA LYS A 105 12.93 10.10 17.13
C LYS A 105 11.43 9.93 17.00
N ASP A 106 10.64 10.95 17.37
CA ASP A 106 9.17 10.90 17.34
C ASP A 106 8.65 10.84 15.90
N ASP A 107 9.27 11.55 14.97
CA ASP A 107 8.91 11.47 13.53
C ASP A 107 9.18 10.06 12.99
N LEU A 108 10.31 9.47 13.37
CA LEU A 108 10.70 8.13 12.97
C LEU A 108 9.74 7.08 13.54
N MET A 109 9.41 7.17 14.83
CA MET A 109 8.45 6.30 15.49
C MET A 109 7.08 6.40 14.83
N SER A 110 6.58 7.62 14.59
CA SER A 110 5.32 7.85 13.87
C SER A 110 5.31 7.23 12.47
N LEU A 111 6.43 7.28 11.74
CA LEU A 111 6.55 6.62 10.43
C LEU A 111 6.41 5.10 10.56
N PHE A 112 7.15 4.48 11.48
CA PHE A 112 7.09 3.03 11.68
C PHE A 112 5.70 2.57 12.14
N GLU A 113 5.07 3.27 13.07
CA GLU A 113 3.72 2.97 13.54
C GLU A 113 2.70 2.99 12.39
N LYS A 114 2.74 4.02 11.55
CA LYS A 114 1.86 4.10 10.37
C LYS A 114 2.10 2.94 9.42
N CYS A 115 3.36 2.66 9.06
CA CYS A 115 3.68 1.55 8.17
C CYS A 115 3.30 0.19 8.78
N TYR A 116 3.46 0.01 10.09
CA TYR A 116 3.01 -1.19 10.81
C TYR A 116 1.50 -1.39 10.70
N MET A 117 0.73 -0.31 10.87
CA MET A 117 -0.73 -0.33 10.73
C MET A 117 -1.19 -0.55 9.29
N GLU A 118 -0.44 -0.08 8.30
CA GLU A 118 -0.73 -0.29 6.89
C GLU A 118 -0.40 -1.69 6.37
N ALA A 119 0.46 -2.44 7.06
CA ALA A 119 1.12 -3.63 6.54
C ALA A 119 0.16 -4.77 6.13
N ASP A 120 -1.03 -4.82 6.70
CA ASP A 120 -2.06 -5.82 6.39
C ASP A 120 -3.13 -5.30 5.41
N GLY A 121 -3.03 -4.03 5.02
CA GLY A 121 -3.98 -3.40 4.10
C GLY A 121 -3.75 -3.74 2.63
N PRO A 122 -4.72 -3.40 1.78
CA PRO A 122 -4.61 -3.58 0.33
C PRO A 122 -3.49 -2.73 -0.27
N VAL A 123 -3.02 -3.10 -1.47
CA VAL A 123 -1.94 -2.38 -2.18
C VAL A 123 -2.35 -0.96 -2.59
N THR A 124 -3.64 -0.71 -2.75
CA THR A 124 -4.18 0.61 -3.12
C THR A 124 -4.60 1.41 -1.89
N PHE A 125 -4.83 2.71 -2.09
CA PHE A 125 -5.33 3.61 -1.05
C PHE A 125 -6.37 4.56 -1.63
N TYR A 126 -7.21 5.12 -0.77
CA TYR A 126 -8.16 6.15 -1.11
C TYR A 126 -7.76 7.50 -0.50
N ASP A 127 -8.07 8.57 -1.22
CA ASP A 127 -7.94 9.94 -0.72
C ASP A 127 -9.33 10.47 -0.39
N ILE A 128 -9.62 10.72 0.89
CA ILE A 128 -10.94 11.18 1.34
C ILE A 128 -11.36 12.47 0.64
N HIS A 129 -10.43 13.39 0.38
CA HIS A 129 -10.76 14.63 -0.32
C HIS A 129 -11.17 14.39 -1.78
N LYS A 130 -10.54 13.41 -2.47
CA LYS A 130 -10.95 13.03 -3.83
C LYS A 130 -12.35 12.44 -3.83
N ILE A 131 -12.67 11.60 -2.85
CA ILE A 131 -14.00 11.00 -2.69
C ILE A 131 -15.05 12.10 -2.44
N CYS A 132 -14.81 12.98 -1.46
CA CYS A 132 -15.73 14.06 -1.13
C CYS A 132 -15.96 15.04 -2.29
N LYS A 133 -14.88 15.39 -3.01
CA LYS A 133 -14.98 16.23 -4.21
C LYS A 133 -15.89 15.58 -5.27
N LYS A 134 -15.76 14.28 -5.45
CA LYS A 134 -16.57 13.53 -6.41
C LYS A 134 -18.04 13.48 -5.99
N LEU A 135 -18.30 13.23 -4.72
CA LEU A 135 -19.65 13.18 -4.15
C LEU A 135 -20.27 14.58 -3.95
N LYS A 136 -19.49 15.64 -4.19
CA LYS A 136 -19.90 17.05 -3.97
C LYS A 136 -20.39 17.31 -2.53
N ILE A 137 -19.73 16.69 -1.56
CA ILE A 137 -19.99 16.85 -0.13
C ILE A 137 -18.82 17.51 0.59
N SER A 138 -19.08 18.11 1.74
CA SER A 138 -18.03 18.59 2.64
C SER A 138 -17.24 17.41 3.20
N SER A 139 -15.91 17.60 3.40
CA SER A 139 -15.06 16.55 3.94
C SER A 139 -15.36 16.35 5.43
N PRO A 140 -15.79 15.14 5.84
CA PRO A 140 -15.94 14.81 7.26
C PRO A 140 -14.56 14.69 7.93
N LYS A 141 -14.55 14.59 9.25
CA LYS A 141 -13.33 14.25 9.98
C LYS A 141 -12.92 12.82 9.59
N ILE A 142 -11.70 12.67 9.14
CA ILE A 142 -11.22 11.35 8.64
C ILE A 142 -11.30 10.27 9.73
N ASN A 143 -11.16 10.62 11.01
CA ASN A 143 -11.27 9.66 12.10
C ASN A 143 -12.70 9.11 12.21
N ASP A 144 -13.73 9.95 12.06
CA ASP A 144 -15.13 9.53 12.10
C ASP A 144 -15.42 8.51 10.98
N VAL A 145 -14.87 8.76 9.78
CA VAL A 145 -14.97 7.81 8.64
C VAL A 145 -14.26 6.50 8.94
N MET A 146 -13.06 6.59 9.52
CA MET A 146 -12.29 5.38 9.87
C MET A 146 -12.99 4.55 10.94
N ASP A 147 -13.60 5.19 11.92
CA ASP A 147 -14.33 4.50 13.00
C ASP A 147 -15.59 3.82 12.44
N GLU A 148 -16.30 4.47 11.53
CA GLU A 148 -17.46 3.86 10.85
C GLU A 148 -17.06 2.63 10.01
N ILE A 149 -15.97 2.72 9.22
CA ILE A 149 -15.45 1.60 8.43
C ILE A 149 -15.05 0.44 9.34
N ARG A 150 -14.37 0.73 10.46
CA ARG A 150 -13.97 -0.27 11.45
C ARG A 150 -15.16 -0.93 12.12
N ASN A 151 -16.20 -0.15 12.47
CA ASN A 151 -17.42 -0.65 13.08
C ASN A 151 -18.20 -1.60 12.13
N ARG A 152 -18.04 -1.43 10.83
CA ARG A 152 -18.58 -2.35 9.82
C ARG A 152 -17.73 -3.62 9.62
N GLY A 153 -16.62 -3.76 10.36
CA GLY A 153 -15.76 -4.95 10.33
C GLY A 153 -14.69 -4.96 9.24
N TYR A 154 -14.48 -3.84 8.52
CA TYR A 154 -13.46 -3.75 7.50
C TYR A 154 -12.12 -3.28 8.06
N PHE A 155 -11.05 -3.69 7.39
CA PHE A 155 -9.73 -3.14 7.64
C PHE A 155 -9.69 -1.65 7.28
N ILE A 156 -9.03 -0.87 8.11
CA ILE A 156 -8.78 0.55 7.83
C ILE A 156 -7.51 1.03 8.52
N SER A 157 -6.65 1.72 7.77
CA SER A 157 -5.46 2.41 8.29
C SER A 157 -5.24 3.75 7.59
N ARG A 158 -4.50 4.65 8.27
CA ARG A 158 -3.93 5.86 7.64
C ARG A 158 -2.76 5.47 6.76
N THR A 159 -2.52 6.23 5.69
CA THR A 159 -1.27 6.09 4.92
C THR A 159 -0.15 6.92 5.56
N HIS A 160 1.10 6.42 5.52
CA HIS A 160 2.26 7.13 6.07
C HIS A 160 2.67 8.35 5.24
N PHE A 161 2.31 8.39 3.97
CA PHE A 161 2.77 9.40 3.00
C PHE A 161 1.73 10.47 2.67
N LYS A 162 0.47 10.31 3.10
CA LYS A 162 -0.60 11.27 2.79
C LYS A 162 -1.59 11.41 3.94
N LEU A 163 -1.73 12.62 4.46
CA LEU A 163 -2.61 12.91 5.61
C LEU A 163 -4.09 12.59 5.34
N THR A 164 -4.54 12.71 4.10
CA THR A 164 -5.91 12.42 3.66
C THR A 164 -6.07 11.03 3.07
N GLY A 165 -4.98 10.23 3.09
CA GLY A 165 -4.94 8.89 2.56
C GLY A 165 -5.39 7.84 3.58
N MET A 166 -6.13 6.85 3.11
CA MET A 166 -6.54 5.68 3.89
C MET A 166 -6.49 4.42 3.03
N ARG A 167 -6.12 3.29 3.65
CA ARG A 167 -6.22 1.95 3.06
C ARG A 167 -7.37 1.21 3.71
N THR A 168 -8.21 0.61 2.91
CA THR A 168 -9.33 -0.22 3.36
C THR A 168 -9.63 -1.31 2.35
N ASP A 169 -10.09 -2.44 2.83
CA ASP A 169 -10.64 -3.55 2.05
C ASP A 169 -12.17 -3.44 1.87
N MET A 170 -12.77 -2.38 2.39
CA MET A 170 -14.17 -2.05 2.13
C MET A 170 -14.37 -1.81 0.63
N PRO A 171 -15.35 -2.48 0.00
CA PRO A 171 -15.66 -2.33 -1.42
C PRO A 171 -16.15 -0.93 -1.80
#